data_1134d82ce4c2702f9e957016ff51287e
#
_entry.id   1134d82ce4c2702f9e957016ff51287e
#
_cell.length_a   1.000
_cell.length_b   1.000
_cell.length_c   1.000
_cell.angle_alpha   90.00
_cell.angle_beta   90.00
_cell.angle_gamma   90.00
#
_symmetry.space_group_name_H-M   'P 1'
#
loop_
_entity.id
_entity.type
_entity.pdbx_description
1 polymer ?
#
loop_
_entity_poly.entity_id
_entity_poly.type
_entity_poly.pdbx_seq_one_letter_code
_entity_poly.pdbx_strand_id
1 'polypeptide(L)'
;MKLRGFFFLLPILCFCQELVVSEITHKGNTLTKDYIITREIQHPVGVPLDSVIAIEDQNRLINLGIFADIKWRAIPLENKTVRLEYEILENANFIGGRFIGGPSPAYDEETGWSFGVGGVFKNFRGRNEQIAGGFMVGGRNIFGIGFTNPWITGDHVSLSMDMGKGEYNHPYLPYTVQLKTVELNVGKYFGEKRKTFIGFEIEDMDFLNDSTQLNYQYFAPQGTFIYDSRDLYANPTKGILLKQAFMGRIDIKGEVENNFTWFQSYSFYKRLSSLHNSRPWILAAGVKAMISFGEQDHHFMGAMGESGSVRGWHYPTHINYNDPGQSYRFGFHNLKSSVELRKVIVPRIPLQNLYEFGVTVGTFIDWGVASQDKFEDLLRLRPVLGTGISLQFQVPFVPVLRLEYGWGFYDGKQMDRAFHLAMVHQI
;
A
#
# COMPACT_ATOMS: atom_id res chain seq x y z
N MET A 1 -15.57 -73.06 -27.71
CA MET A 1 -16.35 -71.83 -28.08
C MET A 1 -16.29 -70.82 -26.96
N LYS A 2 -15.44 -69.80 -27.08
CA LYS A 2 -15.28 -68.79 -26.05
C LYS A 2 -16.04 -67.53 -26.52
N LEU A 3 -17.13 -67.20 -25.85
CA LEU A 3 -17.86 -65.93 -26.03
C LEU A 3 -16.99 -64.78 -25.46
N ARG A 4 -16.58 -63.86 -26.30
CA ARG A 4 -15.99 -62.57 -25.88
C ARG A 4 -17.14 -61.59 -25.70
N GLY A 5 -17.40 -61.18 -24.46
CA GLY A 5 -18.32 -60.09 -24.15
C GLY A 5 -17.72 -58.76 -24.54
N PHE A 6 -18.38 -58.04 -25.46
CA PHE A 6 -18.09 -56.67 -25.82
C PHE A 6 -18.73 -55.74 -24.76
N PHE A 7 -17.93 -55.12 -23.87
CA PHE A 7 -18.39 -54.03 -23.01
C PHE A 7 -18.46 -52.75 -23.85
N PHE A 8 -19.68 -52.30 -24.14
CA PHE A 8 -19.91 -50.96 -24.66
C PHE A 8 -19.79 -49.97 -23.52
N LEU A 9 -18.68 -49.21 -23.47
CA LEU A 9 -18.57 -47.99 -22.66
C LEU A 9 -19.40 -46.89 -23.35
N LEU A 10 -20.62 -46.68 -22.87
CA LEU A 10 -21.38 -45.46 -23.18
C LEU A 10 -20.67 -44.27 -22.52
N PRO A 11 -20.24 -43.24 -23.29
CA PRO A 11 -19.79 -42.00 -22.66
C PRO A 11 -21.00 -41.36 -21.99
N ILE A 12 -20.96 -41.26 -20.66
CA ILE A 12 -21.89 -40.41 -19.89
C ILE A 12 -21.53 -38.96 -20.25
N LEU A 13 -22.27 -38.42 -21.22
CA LEU A 13 -22.28 -36.96 -21.47
C LEU A 13 -22.90 -36.30 -20.26
N CYS A 14 -22.05 -35.91 -19.31
CA CYS A 14 -22.45 -34.99 -18.23
C CYS A 14 -22.77 -33.66 -18.92
N PHE A 15 -24.03 -33.40 -19.22
CA PHE A 15 -24.52 -32.06 -19.54
C PHE A 15 -24.35 -31.19 -18.28
N CYS A 16 -23.26 -30.50 -18.20
CA CYS A 16 -23.10 -29.41 -17.23
C CYS A 16 -24.13 -28.35 -17.63
N GLN A 17 -25.27 -28.33 -16.94
CA GLN A 17 -26.31 -27.32 -17.20
C GLN A 17 -25.80 -25.99 -16.66
N GLU A 18 -25.63 -25.03 -17.53
CA GLU A 18 -25.25 -23.68 -17.16
C GLU A 18 -26.39 -23.03 -16.38
N LEU A 19 -26.12 -22.62 -15.14
CA LEU A 19 -27.06 -21.90 -14.28
C LEU A 19 -26.98 -20.40 -14.64
N VAL A 20 -28.11 -19.80 -15.00
CA VAL A 20 -28.18 -18.40 -15.39
C VAL A 20 -28.46 -17.52 -14.17
N VAL A 21 -27.69 -16.46 -13.97
CA VAL A 21 -27.93 -15.47 -12.90
C VAL A 21 -29.12 -14.62 -13.26
N SER A 22 -30.25 -14.79 -12.57
CA SER A 22 -31.47 -14.00 -12.78
C SER A 22 -31.53 -12.74 -11.95
N GLU A 23 -30.86 -12.73 -10.79
CA GLU A 23 -30.79 -11.55 -9.93
C GLU A 23 -29.52 -11.56 -9.09
N ILE A 24 -29.11 -10.36 -8.66
CA ILE A 24 -27.96 -10.16 -7.76
C ILE A 24 -28.46 -9.41 -6.54
N THR A 25 -28.13 -9.92 -5.36
CA THR A 25 -28.54 -9.33 -4.09
C THR A 25 -27.35 -9.28 -3.12
N HIS A 26 -27.45 -8.43 -2.14
CA HIS A 26 -26.51 -8.38 -1.02
C HIS A 26 -27.26 -8.25 0.30
N LYS A 27 -26.63 -8.69 1.39
CA LYS A 27 -27.18 -8.58 2.74
C LYS A 27 -26.07 -8.45 3.78
N GLY A 28 -26.43 -7.91 4.93
CA GLY A 28 -25.50 -7.76 6.07
C GLY A 28 -24.88 -6.38 6.20
N ASN A 29 -25.10 -5.48 5.24
CA ASN A 29 -24.76 -4.08 5.37
C ASN A 29 -25.80 -3.36 6.23
N THR A 30 -25.37 -2.82 7.35
CA THR A 30 -26.20 -2.03 8.26
C THR A 30 -25.88 -0.56 8.19
N LEU A 31 -24.66 -0.22 7.88
CA LEU A 31 -24.09 1.11 7.82
C LEU A 31 -23.85 1.56 6.40
N THR A 32 -23.21 0.70 5.60
CA THR A 32 -22.83 1.01 4.21
C THR A 32 -24.07 1.12 3.34
N LYS A 33 -24.12 2.19 2.55
CA LYS A 33 -25.23 2.41 1.62
C LYS A 33 -25.20 1.38 0.49
N ASP A 34 -26.37 0.90 0.06
CA ASP A 34 -26.51 -0.15 -0.96
C ASP A 34 -25.74 0.17 -2.25
N TYR A 35 -25.82 1.42 -2.71
CA TYR A 35 -25.16 1.84 -3.94
C TYR A 35 -23.61 1.75 -3.87
N ILE A 36 -23.00 1.77 -2.66
CA ILE A 36 -21.56 1.57 -2.47
C ILE A 36 -21.18 0.12 -2.80
N ILE A 37 -22.08 -0.82 -2.53
CA ILE A 37 -21.90 -2.24 -2.77
C ILE A 37 -22.21 -2.57 -4.22
N THR A 38 -23.40 -2.16 -4.69
CA THR A 38 -23.88 -2.48 -6.04
C THR A 38 -22.98 -1.98 -7.15
N ARG A 39 -22.34 -0.83 -6.99
CA ARG A 39 -21.42 -0.27 -8.00
C ARG A 39 -20.13 -1.07 -8.17
N GLU A 40 -19.74 -1.87 -7.16
CA GLU A 40 -18.54 -2.71 -7.22
C GLU A 40 -18.83 -4.10 -7.80
N ILE A 41 -20.10 -4.48 -7.93
CA ILE A 41 -20.53 -5.77 -8.47
C ILE A 41 -20.68 -5.64 -9.99
N GLN A 42 -19.93 -6.46 -10.72
CA GLN A 42 -19.87 -6.39 -12.18
C GLN A 42 -20.37 -7.65 -12.87
N HIS A 43 -20.70 -8.71 -12.11
CA HIS A 43 -21.32 -9.90 -12.69
C HIS A 43 -22.64 -9.50 -13.38
N PRO A 44 -22.80 -9.76 -14.69
CA PRO A 44 -24.03 -9.37 -15.39
C PRO A 44 -25.20 -10.26 -14.97
N VAL A 45 -26.42 -9.71 -15.03
CA VAL A 45 -27.67 -10.47 -14.91
C VAL A 45 -28.08 -11.00 -16.28
N GLY A 46 -28.71 -12.18 -16.33
CA GLY A 46 -29.18 -12.81 -17.56
C GLY A 46 -28.13 -13.63 -18.29
N VAL A 47 -26.94 -13.84 -17.70
CA VAL A 47 -25.86 -14.65 -18.27
C VAL A 47 -25.57 -15.86 -17.37
N PRO A 48 -24.88 -16.89 -17.90
CA PRO A 48 -24.37 -17.99 -17.06
C PRO A 48 -23.53 -17.52 -15.90
N LEU A 49 -23.65 -18.18 -14.75
CA LEU A 49 -22.87 -17.89 -13.56
C LEU A 49 -21.37 -18.11 -13.84
N ASP A 50 -20.59 -17.05 -13.77
CA ASP A 50 -19.14 -17.08 -13.81
C ASP A 50 -18.55 -16.89 -12.42
N SER A 51 -18.02 -17.98 -11.86
CA SER A 51 -17.40 -17.96 -10.53
C SER A 51 -16.13 -17.09 -10.46
N VAL A 52 -15.46 -16.87 -11.59
CA VAL A 52 -14.27 -16.00 -11.64
C VAL A 52 -14.70 -14.54 -11.45
N ILE A 53 -15.75 -14.09 -12.15
CA ILE A 53 -16.30 -12.74 -11.99
C ILE A 53 -16.84 -12.56 -10.56
N ALA A 54 -17.55 -13.56 -10.02
CA ALA A 54 -18.07 -13.49 -8.64
C ALA A 54 -16.96 -13.36 -7.58
N ILE A 55 -15.81 -14.04 -7.79
CA ILE A 55 -14.62 -13.90 -6.94
C ILE A 55 -13.97 -12.52 -7.12
N GLU A 56 -13.94 -12.00 -8.34
CA GLU A 56 -13.41 -10.65 -8.59
C GLU A 56 -14.29 -9.58 -7.95
N ASP A 57 -15.62 -9.71 -7.99
CA ASP A 57 -16.56 -8.84 -7.26
C ASP A 57 -16.31 -8.89 -5.75
N GLN A 58 -16.17 -10.11 -5.20
CA GLN A 58 -15.80 -10.28 -3.79
C GLN A 58 -14.50 -9.54 -3.44
N ASN A 59 -13.48 -9.67 -4.27
CA ASN A 59 -12.20 -8.99 -4.05
C ASN A 59 -12.33 -7.46 -4.15
N ARG A 60 -13.13 -6.95 -5.11
CA ARG A 60 -13.41 -5.51 -5.22
C ARG A 60 -14.06 -4.96 -3.94
N LEU A 61 -15.08 -5.65 -3.44
CA LEU A 61 -15.73 -5.29 -2.19
C LEU A 61 -14.76 -5.33 -1.00
N ILE A 62 -13.93 -6.37 -0.90
CA ILE A 62 -12.88 -6.47 0.15
C ILE A 62 -11.89 -5.31 0.04
N ASN A 63 -11.50 -4.93 -1.17
CA ASN A 63 -10.55 -3.86 -1.44
C ASN A 63 -11.05 -2.45 -1.06
N LEU A 64 -12.36 -2.28 -0.81
CA LEU A 64 -12.88 -1.04 -0.21
C LEU A 64 -12.34 -0.81 1.22
N GLY A 65 -11.88 -1.88 1.90
CA GLY A 65 -11.28 -1.80 3.24
C GLY A 65 -12.26 -1.44 4.36
N ILE A 66 -13.57 -1.55 4.11
CA ILE A 66 -14.65 -1.26 5.06
C ILE A 66 -15.42 -2.52 5.50
N PHE A 67 -15.07 -3.68 4.95
CA PHE A 67 -15.66 -4.96 5.25
C PHE A 67 -14.65 -5.92 5.88
N ALA A 68 -15.09 -6.65 6.90
CA ALA A 68 -14.29 -7.70 7.56
C ALA A 68 -14.25 -8.97 6.71
N ASP A 69 -15.38 -9.32 6.10
CA ASP A 69 -15.48 -10.48 5.22
C ASP A 69 -16.57 -10.29 4.17
N ILE A 70 -16.40 -10.91 3.02
CA ILE A 70 -17.40 -10.98 1.96
C ILE A 70 -17.44 -12.42 1.47
N LYS A 71 -18.64 -12.97 1.37
CA LYS A 71 -18.86 -14.30 0.79
C LYS A 71 -19.93 -14.19 -0.28
N TRP A 72 -19.77 -14.91 -1.36
CA TRP A 72 -20.81 -15.04 -2.37
C TRP A 72 -21.39 -16.45 -2.37
N ARG A 73 -22.66 -16.56 -2.74
CA ARG A 73 -23.38 -17.83 -2.88
C ARG A 73 -24.27 -17.77 -4.10
N ALA A 74 -24.38 -18.88 -4.80
CA ALA A 74 -25.37 -19.07 -5.83
C ALA A 74 -26.56 -19.83 -5.20
N ILE A 75 -27.68 -19.17 -5.05
CA ILE A 75 -28.91 -19.74 -4.50
C ILE A 75 -29.79 -20.21 -5.66
N PRO A 76 -30.05 -21.52 -5.79
CA PRO A 76 -30.89 -22.04 -6.86
C PRO A 76 -32.32 -21.48 -6.77
N LEU A 77 -32.84 -21.08 -7.92
CA LEU A 77 -34.23 -20.67 -8.12
C LEU A 77 -34.89 -21.59 -9.14
N GLU A 78 -36.16 -21.31 -9.46
CA GLU A 78 -36.88 -22.04 -10.49
C GLU A 78 -36.27 -21.82 -11.88
N ASN A 79 -36.63 -22.70 -12.86
CA ASN A 79 -36.25 -22.57 -14.27
C ASN A 79 -34.73 -22.54 -14.55
N LYS A 80 -33.92 -23.26 -13.75
CA LYS A 80 -32.46 -23.33 -13.92
C LYS A 80 -31.77 -21.97 -13.75
N THR A 81 -32.34 -21.07 -12.99
CA THR A 81 -31.75 -19.81 -12.65
C THR A 81 -31.20 -19.83 -11.23
N VAL A 82 -30.29 -18.87 -10.94
CA VAL A 82 -29.73 -18.66 -9.62
C VAL A 82 -29.79 -17.19 -9.24
N ARG A 83 -29.96 -16.96 -7.95
CA ARG A 83 -29.66 -15.67 -7.32
C ARG A 83 -28.22 -15.68 -6.88
N LEU A 84 -27.44 -14.69 -7.36
CA LEU A 84 -26.10 -14.44 -6.85
C LEU A 84 -26.19 -13.52 -5.62
N GLU A 85 -25.96 -14.05 -4.43
CA GLU A 85 -26.04 -13.31 -3.18
C GLU A 85 -24.68 -13.06 -2.58
N TYR A 86 -24.37 -11.79 -2.25
CA TYR A 86 -23.17 -11.39 -1.51
C TYR A 86 -23.52 -11.16 -0.04
N GLU A 87 -22.94 -11.96 0.83
CA GLU A 87 -23.07 -11.86 2.28
C GLU A 87 -21.93 -11.00 2.81
N ILE A 88 -22.28 -9.87 3.41
CA ILE A 88 -21.35 -8.81 3.81
C ILE A 88 -21.24 -8.82 5.34
N LEU A 89 -20.01 -8.82 5.80
CA LEU A 89 -19.67 -8.58 7.19
C LEU A 89 -18.93 -7.24 7.30
N GLU A 90 -19.62 -6.23 7.83
CA GLU A 90 -19.01 -4.92 8.04
C GLU A 90 -17.97 -4.98 9.15
N ASN A 91 -16.91 -4.15 9.04
CA ASN A 91 -15.93 -4.01 10.11
C ASN A 91 -16.61 -3.46 11.38
N ALA A 92 -16.51 -4.18 12.46
CA ALA A 92 -16.90 -3.67 13.77
C ALA A 92 -15.79 -2.77 14.32
N ASN A 93 -16.15 -1.64 14.85
CA ASN A 93 -15.23 -0.61 15.31
C ASN A 93 -15.44 -0.36 16.81
N PHE A 94 -14.39 0.11 17.48
CA PHE A 94 -14.37 0.32 18.94
C PHE A 94 -15.45 1.28 19.47
N ILE A 95 -15.86 2.26 18.66
CA ILE A 95 -16.85 3.27 19.06
C ILE A 95 -17.91 3.38 17.97
N GLY A 96 -19.03 2.71 18.14
CA GLY A 96 -20.21 2.84 17.28
C GLY A 96 -19.99 2.41 15.82
N GLY A 97 -19.06 1.49 15.55
CA GLY A 97 -18.90 0.89 14.25
C GLY A 97 -18.11 1.70 13.19
N ARG A 98 -17.47 2.84 13.53
CA ARG A 98 -16.89 3.74 12.51
C ARG A 98 -15.51 4.28 12.82
N PHE A 99 -15.08 4.31 14.06
CA PHE A 99 -13.82 4.90 14.47
C PHE A 99 -12.78 3.84 14.74
N ILE A 100 -11.62 3.99 14.15
CA ILE A 100 -10.42 3.20 14.41
C ILE A 100 -9.36 4.16 14.87
N GLY A 101 -8.89 4.01 16.09
CA GLY A 101 -7.84 4.89 16.61
C GLY A 101 -7.54 4.58 18.06
N GLY A 102 -6.53 5.25 18.57
CA GLY A 102 -6.09 5.06 19.94
C GLY A 102 -4.81 5.81 20.24
N PRO A 103 -4.23 5.55 21.42
CA PRO A 103 -2.95 6.09 21.78
C PRO A 103 -1.87 5.58 20.82
N SER A 104 -0.96 6.47 20.42
CA SER A 104 0.13 6.21 19.50
C SER A 104 1.45 6.60 20.16
N PRO A 105 2.03 5.77 21.02
CA PRO A 105 3.38 5.99 21.51
C PRO A 105 4.38 5.74 20.39
N ALA A 106 5.38 6.58 20.29
CA ALA A 106 6.52 6.39 19.38
C ALA A 106 7.82 6.68 20.13
N TYR A 107 8.86 5.96 19.79
CA TYR A 107 10.20 6.21 20.30
C TYR A 107 11.14 6.40 19.12
N ASP A 108 11.96 7.42 19.22
CA ASP A 108 13.02 7.73 18.28
C ASP A 108 14.33 7.85 19.04
N GLU A 109 15.42 7.33 18.50
CA GLU A 109 16.69 7.26 19.21
C GLU A 109 17.32 8.65 19.45
N GLU A 110 17.01 9.63 18.58
CA GLU A 110 17.50 11.00 18.72
C GLU A 110 16.59 11.88 19.57
N THR A 111 15.27 11.81 19.34
CA THR A 111 14.30 12.71 19.95
C THR A 111 13.61 12.12 21.18
N GLY A 112 13.77 10.83 21.43
CA GLY A 112 13.16 10.13 22.57
C GLY A 112 11.67 9.80 22.35
N TRP A 113 10.94 9.72 23.47
CA TRP A 113 9.54 9.35 23.48
C TRP A 113 8.62 10.46 22.97
N SER A 114 7.67 10.06 22.13
CA SER A 114 6.53 10.87 21.71
C SER A 114 5.25 10.14 22.05
N PHE A 115 4.23 10.87 22.46
CA PHE A 115 2.91 10.34 22.81
C PHE A 115 1.84 11.09 22.06
N GLY A 116 0.90 10.38 21.50
CA GLY A 116 -0.15 10.97 20.72
C GLY A 116 -1.44 10.17 20.74
N VAL A 117 -2.42 10.71 20.05
CA VAL A 117 -3.68 10.05 19.74
C VAL A 117 -3.97 10.30 18.27
N GLY A 118 -4.30 9.23 17.57
CA GLY A 118 -4.72 9.33 16.18
C GLY A 118 -5.85 8.38 15.87
N GLY A 119 -6.57 8.66 14.80
CA GLY A 119 -7.64 7.79 14.38
C GLY A 119 -8.25 8.17 13.04
N VAL A 120 -9.04 7.25 12.53
CA VAL A 120 -9.77 7.38 11.28
C VAL A 120 -11.22 6.95 11.46
N PHE A 121 -12.14 7.80 11.03
CA PHE A 121 -13.52 7.44 10.78
C PHE A 121 -13.61 6.88 9.36
N LYS A 122 -13.59 5.56 9.26
CA LYS A 122 -13.84 4.86 7.99
C LYS A 122 -15.33 4.76 7.70
N ASN A 123 -15.66 4.76 6.42
CA ASN A 123 -17.05 4.66 5.97
C ASN A 123 -17.96 5.73 6.61
N PHE A 124 -17.43 6.96 6.70
CA PHE A 124 -18.18 8.09 7.24
C PHE A 124 -19.49 8.24 6.47
N ARG A 125 -20.60 8.39 7.16
CA ARG A 125 -21.96 8.44 6.59
C ARG A 125 -22.38 7.20 5.75
N GLY A 126 -21.63 6.09 5.81
CA GLY A 126 -21.89 4.89 5.01
C GLY A 126 -21.55 5.03 3.52
N ARG A 127 -20.71 5.99 3.16
CA ARG A 127 -20.38 6.35 1.76
C ARG A 127 -18.94 6.01 1.36
N ASN A 128 -18.27 5.17 2.16
CA ASN A 128 -16.85 4.89 2.03
C ASN A 128 -15.95 6.14 2.13
N GLU A 129 -16.47 7.23 2.68
CA GLU A 129 -15.71 8.43 3.00
C GLU A 129 -14.85 8.17 4.24
N GLN A 130 -13.71 8.84 4.34
CA GLN A 130 -12.81 8.74 5.48
C GLN A 130 -12.46 10.13 6.01
N ILE A 131 -12.47 10.26 7.33
CA ILE A 131 -11.91 11.41 8.04
C ILE A 131 -10.84 10.86 8.96
N ALA A 132 -9.60 11.31 8.79
CA ALA A 132 -8.48 10.92 9.61
C ALA A 132 -7.96 12.13 10.38
N GLY A 133 -7.40 11.92 11.55
CA GLY A 133 -6.73 12.99 12.27
C GLY A 133 -6.00 12.49 13.49
N GLY A 134 -5.05 13.28 13.95
CA GLY A 134 -4.26 12.95 15.12
C GLY A 134 -3.28 14.03 15.49
N PHE A 135 -2.73 13.89 16.69
CA PHE A 135 -1.62 14.70 17.16
C PHE A 135 -0.64 13.83 17.95
N MET A 136 0.60 14.28 18.00
CA MET A 136 1.69 13.67 18.75
C MET A 136 2.52 14.79 19.36
N VAL A 137 2.99 14.59 20.58
CA VAL A 137 3.83 15.54 21.32
C VAL A 137 4.97 14.81 22.03
N GLY A 138 6.08 15.51 22.27
CA GLY A 138 7.29 14.95 22.87
C GLY A 138 8.47 15.09 21.95
N GLY A 139 9.20 14.04 21.68
CA GLY A 139 10.32 14.04 20.74
C GLY A 139 9.93 14.48 19.33
N ARG A 140 8.66 14.26 18.93
CA ARG A 140 8.07 14.78 17.70
C ARG A 140 6.77 15.49 18.03
N ASN A 141 6.57 16.68 17.46
CA ASN A 141 5.34 17.44 17.57
C ASN A 141 4.64 17.43 16.22
N ILE A 142 3.59 16.65 16.08
CA ILE A 142 2.88 16.45 14.81
C ILE A 142 1.39 16.64 15.03
N PHE A 143 0.73 17.33 14.12
CA PHE A 143 -0.72 17.42 14.00
C PHE A 143 -1.12 17.22 12.55
N GLY A 144 -2.21 16.49 12.31
CA GLY A 144 -2.75 16.33 10.98
C GLY A 144 -4.23 16.01 10.99
N ILE A 145 -4.90 16.43 9.93
CA ILE A 145 -6.28 16.09 9.63
C ILE A 145 -6.43 15.89 8.13
N GLY A 146 -7.19 14.87 7.73
CA GLY A 146 -7.44 14.57 6.34
C GLY A 146 -8.87 14.10 6.08
N PHE A 147 -9.34 14.34 4.87
CA PHE A 147 -10.61 13.86 4.34
C PHE A 147 -10.38 13.19 3.00
N THR A 148 -10.96 12.03 2.82
CA THR A 148 -10.94 11.31 1.53
C THR A 148 -12.33 10.82 1.18
N ASN A 149 -12.75 11.13 -0.05
CA ASN A 149 -13.94 10.55 -0.67
C ASN A 149 -13.51 9.87 -1.98
N PRO A 150 -13.53 8.52 -2.04
CA PRO A 150 -13.06 7.80 -3.22
C PRO A 150 -14.01 7.93 -4.42
N TRP A 151 -15.22 8.47 -4.21
CA TRP A 151 -16.21 8.64 -5.27
C TRP A 151 -17.17 9.79 -4.95
N ILE A 152 -16.72 11.03 -5.14
CA ILE A 152 -17.49 12.22 -4.79
C ILE A 152 -18.56 12.54 -5.83
N THR A 153 -18.31 12.29 -7.12
CA THR A 153 -19.22 12.58 -8.22
C THR A 153 -18.90 11.73 -9.45
N GLY A 154 -19.84 11.73 -10.41
CA GLY A 154 -19.68 11.10 -11.72
C GLY A 154 -19.32 9.62 -11.66
N ASP A 155 -18.47 9.23 -12.60
CA ASP A 155 -17.90 7.88 -12.64
C ASP A 155 -16.53 7.87 -11.98
N HIS A 156 -16.47 7.40 -10.72
CA HIS A 156 -15.24 7.20 -9.93
C HIS A 156 -14.33 8.43 -9.81
N VAL A 157 -14.90 9.63 -9.64
CA VAL A 157 -14.12 10.82 -9.32
C VAL A 157 -13.90 10.90 -7.82
N SER A 158 -12.65 10.88 -7.39
CA SER A 158 -12.25 10.96 -5.98
C SER A 158 -11.74 12.34 -5.59
N LEU A 159 -11.82 12.65 -4.30
CA LEU A 159 -11.26 13.87 -3.70
C LEU A 159 -10.53 13.49 -2.43
N SER A 160 -9.32 14.02 -2.23
CA SER A 160 -8.65 14.04 -0.92
C SER A 160 -8.16 15.44 -0.59
N MET A 161 -8.23 15.78 0.70
CA MET A 161 -7.74 17.02 1.27
C MET A 161 -7.04 16.66 2.57
N ASP A 162 -5.80 17.11 2.72
CA ASP A 162 -5.01 16.86 3.89
C ASP A 162 -4.35 18.17 4.36
N MET A 163 -4.24 18.37 5.66
CA MET A 163 -3.46 19.45 6.24
C MET A 163 -2.74 18.96 7.49
N GLY A 164 -1.55 19.49 7.68
CA GLY A 164 -0.74 19.10 8.80
C GLY A 164 0.35 20.10 9.16
N LYS A 165 0.89 19.91 10.35
CA LYS A 165 2.16 20.49 10.76
C LYS A 165 2.97 19.45 11.51
N GLY A 166 4.27 19.50 11.34
CA GLY A 166 5.21 18.62 12.03
C GLY A 166 6.44 19.38 12.48
N GLU A 167 7.03 18.92 13.58
CA GLU A 167 8.35 19.32 14.03
C GLU A 167 9.09 18.05 14.40
N TYR A 168 10.23 17.82 13.77
CA TYR A 168 11.06 16.64 13.97
C TYR A 168 12.52 16.93 13.60
N ASN A 169 13.45 16.17 14.13
CA ASN A 169 14.84 16.23 13.71
C ASN A 169 15.01 15.63 12.34
N HIS A 170 15.80 16.29 11.49
CA HIS A 170 16.17 15.69 10.20
C HIS A 170 17.02 14.43 10.47
N PRO A 171 16.76 13.31 9.79
CA PRO A 171 17.34 12.02 10.16
C PRO A 171 18.87 11.96 10.04
N TYR A 172 19.50 12.79 9.22
CA TYR A 172 20.95 12.77 9.02
C TYR A 172 21.59 14.16 8.88
N LEU A 173 20.83 15.23 8.83
CA LEU A 173 21.36 16.60 8.87
C LEU A 173 21.11 17.23 10.25
N PRO A 174 21.99 18.11 10.75
CA PRO A 174 21.86 18.71 12.08
C PRO A 174 20.81 19.84 12.11
N TYR A 175 19.58 19.54 11.70
CA TYR A 175 18.49 20.50 11.64
C TYR A 175 17.24 19.93 12.31
N THR A 176 16.52 20.77 13.03
CA THR A 176 15.11 20.56 13.36
C THR A 176 14.29 21.09 12.17
N VAL A 177 13.41 20.26 11.66
CA VAL A 177 12.49 20.59 10.55
C VAL A 177 11.14 20.94 11.13
N GLN A 178 10.65 22.14 10.81
CA GLN A 178 9.26 22.52 11.05
C GLN A 178 8.55 22.57 9.69
N LEU A 179 7.54 21.74 9.53
CA LEU A 179 6.80 21.59 8.29
C LEU A 179 5.33 21.92 8.49
N LYS A 180 4.75 22.71 7.60
CA LYS A 180 3.30 22.91 7.46
C LYS A 180 2.89 22.58 6.04
N THR A 181 1.83 21.81 5.89
CA THR A 181 1.35 21.37 4.57
C THR A 181 -0.16 21.51 4.44
N VAL A 182 -0.58 21.81 3.23
CA VAL A 182 -1.97 21.70 2.78
C VAL A 182 -1.96 21.06 1.42
N GLU A 183 -2.61 19.90 1.30
CA GLU A 183 -2.64 19.09 0.08
C GLU A 183 -4.09 18.95 -0.41
N LEU A 184 -4.28 19.04 -1.73
CA LEU A 184 -5.53 18.77 -2.41
C LEU A 184 -5.29 17.88 -3.63
N ASN A 185 -6.02 16.78 -3.71
CA ASN A 185 -5.96 15.87 -4.86
C ASN A 185 -7.36 15.55 -5.39
N VAL A 186 -7.48 15.54 -6.72
CA VAL A 186 -8.63 15.02 -7.44
C VAL A 186 -8.15 13.83 -8.27
N GLY A 187 -8.89 12.73 -8.18
CA GLY A 187 -8.57 11.52 -8.91
C GLY A 187 -9.73 11.04 -9.78
N LYS A 188 -9.39 10.24 -10.78
CA LYS A 188 -10.37 9.53 -11.60
C LYS A 188 -9.92 8.12 -11.91
N TYR A 189 -10.84 7.18 -11.86
CA TYR A 189 -10.66 5.84 -12.39
C TYR A 189 -11.01 5.78 -13.87
N PHE A 190 -10.22 5.05 -14.62
CA PHE A 190 -10.47 4.73 -16.03
C PHE A 190 -10.62 3.21 -16.14
N GLY A 191 -11.86 2.74 -16.03
CA GLY A 191 -12.16 1.35 -15.80
C GLY A 191 -11.71 0.93 -14.38
N GLU A 192 -11.49 -0.36 -14.17
CA GLU A 192 -11.27 -0.94 -12.85
C GLU A 192 -9.84 -0.81 -12.33
N LYS A 193 -8.87 -0.76 -13.24
CA LYS A 193 -7.44 -0.98 -12.92
C LYS A 193 -6.60 0.29 -13.06
N ARG A 194 -7.11 1.35 -13.64
CA ARG A 194 -6.33 2.56 -13.91
C ARG A 194 -6.87 3.71 -13.09
N LYS A 195 -5.98 4.41 -12.42
CA LYS A 195 -6.28 5.64 -11.66
C LYS A 195 -5.32 6.74 -12.06
N THR A 196 -5.82 7.96 -12.10
CA THR A 196 -4.99 9.15 -12.22
C THR A 196 -5.40 10.13 -11.14
N PHE A 197 -4.42 10.71 -10.46
CA PHE A 197 -4.60 11.80 -9.53
C PHE A 197 -3.83 13.01 -10.03
N ILE A 198 -4.44 14.18 -9.87
CA ILE A 198 -3.81 15.47 -10.10
C ILE A 198 -4.10 16.32 -8.87
N GLY A 199 -3.10 16.99 -8.37
CA GLY A 199 -3.25 17.81 -7.19
C GLY A 199 -2.10 18.76 -7.00
N PHE A 200 -2.09 19.40 -5.85
CA PHE A 200 -1.00 20.24 -5.40
C PHE A 200 -0.88 20.17 -3.88
N GLU A 201 0.31 20.47 -3.41
CA GLU A 201 0.62 20.70 -2.02
C GLU A 201 1.24 22.10 -1.87
N ILE A 202 0.93 22.78 -0.79
CA ILE A 202 1.62 23.99 -0.34
C ILE A 202 2.44 23.57 0.87
N GLU A 203 3.76 23.74 0.75
CA GLU A 203 4.72 23.38 1.79
C GLU A 203 5.35 24.66 2.35
N ASP A 204 5.39 24.79 3.70
CA ASP A 204 6.15 25.81 4.42
C ASP A 204 7.10 25.07 5.37
N MET A 205 8.39 25.11 5.08
CA MET A 205 9.43 24.32 5.75
C MET A 205 10.49 25.23 6.35
N ASP A 206 10.70 25.13 7.65
CA ASP A 206 11.82 25.74 8.34
C ASP A 206 12.85 24.68 8.72
N PHE A 207 14.11 24.87 8.34
CA PHE A 207 15.26 24.09 8.78
C PHE A 207 16.05 24.90 9.78
N LEU A 208 16.04 24.47 11.03
CA LEU A 208 16.58 25.19 12.16
C LEU A 208 17.78 24.46 12.75
N ASN A 209 18.89 25.17 12.97
CA ASN A 209 19.97 24.74 13.85
C ASN A 209 20.44 25.91 14.72
N ASP A 210 21.46 25.71 15.58
CA ASP A 210 21.98 26.72 16.51
C ASP A 210 22.44 28.04 15.85
N SER A 211 22.75 28.01 14.56
CA SER A 211 23.41 29.11 13.82
C SER A 211 22.64 29.58 12.62
N THR A 212 21.70 28.80 12.11
CA THR A 212 21.08 29.05 10.80
C THR A 212 19.60 28.72 10.83
N GLN A 213 18.82 29.55 10.17
CA GLN A 213 17.44 29.28 9.82
C GLN A 213 17.29 29.40 8.31
N LEU A 214 16.85 28.31 7.67
CA LEU A 214 16.50 28.28 6.26
C LEU A 214 15.00 28.08 6.16
N ASN A 215 14.30 28.90 5.40
CA ASN A 215 12.88 28.78 5.18
C ASN A 215 12.57 28.62 3.69
N TYR A 216 11.91 27.52 3.35
CA TYR A 216 11.46 27.20 2.01
C TYR A 216 9.94 27.21 1.94
N GLN A 217 9.39 27.85 0.92
CA GLN A 217 7.95 27.86 0.67
C GLN A 217 7.69 27.40 -0.76
N TYR A 218 7.06 26.23 -0.88
CA TYR A 218 6.81 25.63 -2.18
C TYR A 218 5.33 25.54 -2.52
N PHE A 219 5.03 25.82 -3.77
CA PHE A 219 3.87 25.29 -4.46
C PHE A 219 4.30 24.02 -5.17
N ALA A 220 3.74 22.88 -4.76
CA ALA A 220 4.14 21.57 -5.24
C ALA A 220 3.02 20.90 -6.06
N PRO A 221 2.90 21.21 -7.37
CA PRO A 221 1.98 20.48 -8.23
C PRO A 221 2.41 19.03 -8.37
N GLN A 222 1.43 18.12 -8.36
CA GLN A 222 1.68 16.70 -8.42
C GLN A 222 0.70 15.97 -9.34
N GLY A 223 1.18 14.88 -9.92
CA GLY A 223 0.39 13.99 -10.74
C GLY A 223 0.79 12.55 -10.52
N THR A 224 -0.19 11.67 -10.37
CA THR A 224 0.05 10.24 -10.15
C THR A 224 -0.80 9.42 -11.11
N PHE A 225 -0.17 8.47 -11.80
CA PHE A 225 -0.83 7.42 -12.56
C PHE A 225 -0.61 6.07 -11.88
N ILE A 226 -1.67 5.29 -11.71
CA ILE A 226 -1.64 3.95 -11.14
C ILE A 226 -2.34 2.99 -12.09
N TYR A 227 -1.68 1.85 -12.37
CA TYR A 227 -2.32 0.65 -12.89
C TYR A 227 -2.21 -0.44 -11.82
N ASP A 228 -3.35 -0.94 -11.35
CA ASP A 228 -3.42 -1.94 -10.28
C ASP A 228 -4.35 -3.08 -10.67
N SER A 229 -3.76 -4.26 -10.89
CA SER A 229 -4.47 -5.49 -11.20
C SER A 229 -4.31 -6.54 -10.10
N ARG A 230 -3.86 -6.13 -8.91
CA ARG A 230 -3.72 -7.03 -7.77
C ARG A 230 -5.08 -7.55 -7.32
N ASP A 231 -5.12 -8.81 -6.93
CA ASP A 231 -6.34 -9.42 -6.37
C ASP A 231 -6.76 -8.78 -5.04
N LEU A 232 -5.82 -8.58 -4.13
CA LEU A 232 -6.01 -7.93 -2.85
C LEU A 232 -4.95 -6.82 -2.66
N TYR A 233 -5.39 -5.63 -2.23
CA TYR A 233 -4.46 -4.51 -2.04
C TYR A 233 -3.59 -4.68 -0.80
N ALA A 234 -4.16 -5.22 0.27
CA ALA A 234 -3.45 -5.38 1.54
C ALA A 234 -2.41 -6.50 1.53
N ASN A 235 -2.72 -7.66 0.95
CA ASN A 235 -1.81 -8.81 0.87
C ASN A 235 -2.01 -9.54 -0.47
N PRO A 236 -1.45 -9.02 -1.57
CA PRO A 236 -1.67 -9.55 -2.91
C PRO A 236 -1.05 -10.93 -3.08
N THR A 237 -1.80 -11.80 -3.77
CA THR A 237 -1.30 -13.13 -4.18
C THR A 237 -1.00 -13.21 -5.66
N LYS A 238 -1.62 -12.36 -6.48
CA LYS A 238 -1.40 -12.26 -7.92
C LYS A 238 -1.64 -10.83 -8.42
N GLY A 239 -1.09 -10.49 -9.57
CA GLY A 239 -1.32 -9.22 -10.25
C GLY A 239 -0.12 -8.30 -10.26
N ILE A 240 -0.33 -7.10 -10.76
CA ILE A 240 0.71 -6.09 -10.99
C ILE A 240 0.23 -4.76 -10.42
N LEU A 241 1.14 -4.02 -9.80
CA LEU A 241 0.98 -2.61 -9.48
C LEU A 241 2.06 -1.81 -10.24
N LEU A 242 1.63 -0.83 -11.02
CA LEU A 242 2.51 0.19 -11.60
C LEU A 242 2.07 1.54 -11.04
N LYS A 243 2.99 2.29 -10.48
CA LYS A 243 2.75 3.67 -10.02
C LYS A 243 3.81 4.58 -10.61
N GLN A 244 3.37 5.68 -11.20
CA GLN A 244 4.18 6.78 -11.67
C GLN A 244 3.70 8.03 -10.95
N ALA A 245 4.57 8.74 -10.27
CA ALA A 245 4.22 9.99 -9.61
C ALA A 245 5.26 11.06 -9.94
N PHE A 246 4.78 12.24 -10.27
CA PHE A 246 5.58 13.43 -10.52
C PHE A 246 5.22 14.49 -9.49
N MET A 247 6.21 15.11 -8.91
CA MET A 247 6.06 16.24 -8.01
C MET A 247 7.03 17.33 -8.41
N GLY A 248 6.53 18.54 -8.58
CA GLY A 248 7.36 19.73 -8.73
C GLY A 248 7.37 20.50 -7.42
N ARG A 249 8.51 21.02 -7.00
CA ARG A 249 8.61 22.02 -5.94
C ARG A 249 9.03 23.33 -6.58
N ILE A 250 8.08 24.25 -6.69
CA ILE A 250 8.25 25.57 -7.26
C ILE A 250 8.36 26.54 -6.10
N ASP A 251 9.51 27.17 -5.93
CA ASP A 251 9.72 28.13 -4.86
C ASP A 251 8.81 29.36 -5.02
N ILE A 252 7.97 29.64 -4.01
CA ILE A 252 7.03 30.77 -4.05
C ILE A 252 7.75 32.09 -3.86
N LYS A 253 8.88 32.11 -3.14
CA LYS A 253 9.67 33.31 -2.87
C LYS A 253 10.63 33.64 -4.03
N GLY A 254 10.99 32.67 -4.84
CA GLY A 254 11.97 32.83 -5.92
C GLY A 254 13.42 32.94 -5.42
N GLU A 255 13.71 32.39 -4.25
CA GLU A 255 15.04 32.46 -3.60
C GLU A 255 15.90 31.25 -3.96
N VAL A 256 15.29 30.12 -4.34
CA VAL A 256 15.96 28.88 -4.73
C VAL A 256 15.45 28.38 -6.08
N GLU A 257 16.22 27.52 -6.72
CA GLU A 257 15.79 26.90 -7.97
C GLU A 257 14.70 25.85 -7.73
N ASN A 258 13.90 25.60 -8.77
CA ASN A 258 12.83 24.61 -8.70
C ASN A 258 13.40 23.18 -8.74
N ASN A 259 12.75 22.30 -7.99
CA ASN A 259 13.03 20.86 -7.98
C ASN A 259 11.87 20.07 -8.57
N PHE A 260 12.17 19.04 -9.35
CA PHE A 260 11.19 18.11 -9.89
C PHE A 260 11.61 16.69 -9.57
N THR A 261 10.71 15.91 -9.01
CA THR A 261 10.97 14.51 -8.64
C THR A 261 10.02 13.58 -9.36
N TRP A 262 10.57 12.55 -9.97
CA TRP A 262 9.82 11.47 -10.60
C TRP A 262 9.98 10.18 -9.79
N PHE A 263 8.90 9.73 -9.19
CA PHE A 263 8.82 8.47 -8.45
C PHE A 263 8.20 7.39 -9.32
N GLN A 264 8.81 6.23 -9.33
CA GLN A 264 8.34 5.05 -10.03
C GLN A 264 8.28 3.87 -9.07
N SER A 265 7.22 3.08 -9.15
CA SER A 265 7.09 1.85 -8.37
C SER A 265 6.39 0.79 -9.21
N TYR A 266 7.01 -0.36 -9.35
CA TYR A 266 6.52 -1.51 -10.08
C TYR A 266 6.56 -2.72 -9.15
N SER A 267 5.43 -3.39 -8.96
CA SER A 267 5.36 -4.60 -8.16
C SER A 267 4.63 -5.69 -8.93
N PHE A 268 5.12 -6.90 -8.83
CA PHE A 268 4.58 -8.09 -9.46
C PHE A 268 4.36 -9.18 -8.41
N TYR A 269 3.22 -9.84 -8.49
CA TYR A 269 2.86 -10.93 -7.59
C TYR A 269 2.39 -12.13 -8.39
N LYS A 270 2.92 -13.31 -8.07
CA LYS A 270 2.56 -14.57 -8.70
C LYS A 270 2.33 -15.66 -7.67
N ARG A 271 1.11 -16.13 -7.65
CA ARG A 271 0.75 -17.32 -6.88
C ARG A 271 1.35 -18.56 -7.55
N LEU A 272 2.14 -19.31 -6.80
CA LEU A 272 2.84 -20.53 -7.29
C LEU A 272 2.06 -21.80 -7.02
N SER A 273 0.94 -21.72 -6.30
CA SER A 273 0.07 -22.86 -5.95
C SER A 273 -1.27 -22.73 -6.65
N SER A 274 -2.02 -23.85 -6.75
CA SER A 274 -3.37 -23.85 -7.31
C SER A 274 -4.31 -22.87 -6.61
N LEU A 275 -5.35 -22.41 -7.30
CA LEU A 275 -6.33 -21.45 -6.78
C LEU A 275 -7.07 -21.97 -5.53
N HIS A 276 -7.29 -23.26 -5.42
CA HIS A 276 -7.97 -23.90 -4.29
C HIS A 276 -7.10 -24.09 -3.05
N ASN A 277 -5.80 -23.83 -3.14
CA ASN A 277 -4.91 -23.95 -1.99
C ASN A 277 -5.03 -22.69 -1.10
N SER A 278 -5.64 -22.80 0.06
CA SER A 278 -5.77 -21.70 1.03
C SER A 278 -4.43 -21.20 1.61
N ARG A 279 -3.36 -21.97 1.46
CA ARG A 279 -2.01 -21.65 1.94
C ARG A 279 -0.99 -21.60 0.81
N PRO A 280 -1.10 -20.65 -0.13
CA PRO A 280 -0.24 -20.59 -1.31
C PRO A 280 1.20 -20.23 -0.96
N TRP A 281 2.10 -20.62 -1.87
CA TRP A 281 3.37 -19.94 -2.09
C TRP A 281 3.15 -18.76 -3.04
N ILE A 282 3.79 -17.64 -2.78
CA ILE A 282 3.68 -16.41 -3.56
C ILE A 282 5.10 -15.91 -3.85
N LEU A 283 5.40 -15.70 -5.12
CA LEU A 283 6.56 -14.93 -5.55
C LEU A 283 6.14 -13.50 -5.71
N ALA A 284 6.87 -12.59 -5.06
CA ALA A 284 6.65 -11.17 -5.17
C ALA A 284 7.97 -10.49 -5.58
N ALA A 285 7.92 -9.54 -6.49
CA ALA A 285 9.07 -8.78 -6.94
C ALA A 285 8.68 -7.31 -7.14
N GLY A 286 9.59 -6.40 -6.84
CA GLY A 286 9.36 -4.97 -6.99
C GLY A 286 10.61 -4.20 -7.40
N VAL A 287 10.38 -3.07 -8.07
CA VAL A 287 11.40 -2.08 -8.40
C VAL A 287 10.84 -0.70 -8.10
N LYS A 288 11.60 0.13 -7.43
CA LYS A 288 11.29 1.53 -7.14
C LYS A 288 12.44 2.41 -7.60
N ALA A 289 12.12 3.53 -8.22
CA ALA A 289 13.10 4.54 -8.58
C ALA A 289 12.62 5.92 -8.17
N MET A 290 13.55 6.77 -7.78
CA MET A 290 13.39 8.21 -7.58
C MET A 290 14.45 8.91 -8.42
N ILE A 291 14.03 9.83 -9.26
CA ILE A 291 14.90 10.62 -10.11
C ILE A 291 14.55 12.08 -9.89
N SER A 292 15.51 12.89 -9.47
CA SER A 292 15.32 14.32 -9.21
C SER A 292 15.99 15.16 -10.31
N PHE A 293 15.38 16.27 -10.65
CA PHE A 293 15.84 17.24 -11.64
C PHE A 293 15.75 18.65 -11.06
N GLY A 294 16.62 19.57 -11.48
CA GLY A 294 16.70 20.94 -10.97
C GLY A 294 17.52 21.03 -9.70
N GLU A 295 17.12 21.85 -8.74
CA GLU A 295 17.82 22.02 -7.47
C GLU A 295 18.00 20.71 -6.73
N GLN A 296 19.23 20.46 -6.31
CA GLN A 296 19.64 19.26 -5.56
C GLN A 296 20.08 19.65 -4.16
N ASP A 297 19.17 20.21 -3.38
CA ASP A 297 19.42 20.50 -1.98
C ASP A 297 19.50 19.22 -1.14
N HIS A 298 20.52 19.11 -0.32
CA HIS A 298 20.78 17.97 0.55
C HIS A 298 19.63 17.64 1.52
N HIS A 299 18.78 18.60 1.82
CA HIS A 299 17.57 18.39 2.64
C HIS A 299 16.55 17.43 1.99
N PHE A 300 16.59 17.25 0.68
CA PHE A 300 15.69 16.37 -0.09
C PHE A 300 16.38 15.09 -0.61
N MET A 301 17.62 14.85 -0.21
CA MET A 301 18.36 13.66 -0.59
C MET A 301 17.73 12.41 0.06
N GLY A 302 17.54 11.37 -0.71
CA GLY A 302 17.08 10.09 -0.22
C GLY A 302 18.21 9.23 0.32
N ALA A 303 17.89 8.25 1.17
CA ALA A 303 18.85 7.33 1.75
C ALA A 303 18.47 5.86 1.52
N MET A 304 19.49 4.98 1.57
CA MET A 304 19.34 3.53 1.54
C MET A 304 19.39 2.96 2.95
N GLY A 305 18.39 2.17 3.30
CA GLY A 305 18.18 1.54 4.61
C GLY A 305 16.70 1.51 4.96
N GLU A 306 16.30 0.81 6.02
CA GLU A 306 14.95 0.60 6.52
C GLU A 306 14.03 -0.33 5.68
N SER A 307 12.84 -0.60 6.21
CA SER A 307 11.86 -1.52 5.63
C SER A 307 11.32 -1.08 4.26
N GLY A 308 11.21 0.21 4.02
CA GLY A 308 10.70 0.78 2.76
C GLY A 308 11.73 0.86 1.63
N SER A 309 12.99 0.53 1.91
CA SER A 309 14.15 0.71 1.05
C SER A 309 14.91 -0.59 0.84
N VAL A 310 16.08 -0.75 1.46
CA VAL A 310 16.88 -1.98 1.45
C VAL A 310 16.91 -2.53 2.88
N ARG A 311 16.19 -3.61 3.13
CA ARG A 311 16.08 -4.23 4.46
C ARG A 311 17.40 -4.87 4.88
N GLY A 312 17.60 -4.98 6.20
CA GLY A 312 18.88 -5.42 6.77
C GLY A 312 19.88 -4.29 6.99
N TRP A 313 19.50 -3.06 6.62
CA TRP A 313 20.22 -1.84 6.90
C TRP A 313 19.35 -0.91 7.75
N HIS A 314 19.93 -0.37 8.84
CA HIS A 314 19.29 0.72 9.57
C HIS A 314 19.16 1.96 8.69
N TYR A 315 18.16 2.81 8.96
CA TYR A 315 18.13 4.13 8.37
C TYR A 315 19.42 4.88 8.79
N PRO A 316 20.14 5.52 7.85
CA PRO A 316 21.40 6.16 8.20
C PRO A 316 21.17 7.41 9.07
N THR A 317 22.09 7.60 10.02
CA THR A 317 22.15 8.75 10.92
C THR A 317 23.09 9.84 10.36
N HIS A 318 23.21 10.98 11.06
CA HIS A 318 24.16 12.05 10.74
C HIS A 318 25.62 11.55 10.75
N ILE A 319 25.97 10.58 11.59
CA ILE A 319 27.31 9.97 11.62
C ILE A 319 27.59 9.28 10.28
N ASN A 320 26.62 8.52 9.76
CA ASN A 320 26.75 7.84 8.48
C ASN A 320 26.82 8.83 7.31
N TYR A 321 26.04 9.90 7.38
CA TYR A 321 26.04 10.96 6.34
C TYR A 321 27.39 11.68 6.26
N ASN A 322 28.01 11.97 7.38
CA ASN A 322 29.31 12.65 7.47
C ASN A 322 30.50 11.70 7.24
N ASP A 323 30.29 10.38 7.14
CA ASP A 323 31.33 9.41 6.82
C ASP A 323 31.47 9.27 5.29
N PRO A 324 32.57 9.75 4.66
CA PRO A 324 32.79 9.57 3.22
C PRO A 324 32.75 8.09 2.79
N GLY A 325 33.07 7.16 3.69
CA GLY A 325 32.99 5.71 3.45
C GLY A 325 31.57 5.18 3.30
N GLN A 326 30.56 5.98 3.60
CA GLN A 326 29.14 5.61 3.50
C GLN A 326 28.33 6.47 2.51
N SER A 327 29.00 7.32 1.73
CA SER A 327 28.36 8.19 0.74
C SER A 327 27.51 7.42 -0.29
N TYR A 328 27.80 6.15 -0.55
CA TYR A 328 27.04 5.24 -1.42
C TYR A 328 25.60 4.97 -0.96
N ARG A 329 25.26 5.36 0.26
CA ARG A 329 23.89 5.19 0.81
C ARG A 329 22.97 6.37 0.54
N PHE A 330 23.48 7.50 0.04
CA PHE A 330 22.75 8.75 -0.13
C PHE A 330 22.71 9.20 -1.56
N GLY A 331 21.58 9.72 -2.03
CA GLY A 331 21.51 10.28 -3.37
C GLY A 331 20.18 10.94 -3.71
N PHE A 332 20.24 11.84 -4.67
CA PHE A 332 19.08 12.47 -5.30
C PHE A 332 18.39 11.51 -6.29
N HIS A 333 19.14 10.54 -6.78
CA HIS A 333 18.64 9.48 -7.65
C HIS A 333 18.81 8.15 -6.93
N ASN A 334 17.71 7.37 -6.88
CA ASN A 334 17.70 6.10 -6.17
C ASN A 334 17.03 5.04 -7.03
N LEU A 335 17.61 3.84 -7.06
CA LEU A 335 16.99 2.66 -7.66
C LEU A 335 17.04 1.53 -6.64
N LYS A 336 15.89 0.92 -6.38
CA LYS A 336 15.71 -0.16 -5.39
C LYS A 336 14.95 -1.31 -6.02
N SER A 337 15.30 -2.53 -5.67
CA SER A 337 14.63 -3.73 -6.15
C SER A 337 14.53 -4.75 -5.01
N SER A 338 13.46 -5.50 -4.99
CA SER A 338 13.21 -6.54 -4.00
C SER A 338 12.60 -7.76 -4.65
N VAL A 339 13.01 -8.94 -4.17
CA VAL A 339 12.36 -10.21 -4.49
C VAL A 339 12.04 -10.93 -3.19
N GLU A 340 10.80 -11.39 -3.05
CA GLU A 340 10.35 -12.13 -1.88
C GLU A 340 9.69 -13.46 -2.28
N LEU A 341 10.00 -14.50 -1.53
CA LEU A 341 9.24 -15.75 -1.56
C LEU A 341 8.44 -15.85 -0.26
N ARG A 342 7.12 -15.86 -0.38
CA ARG A 342 6.18 -15.84 0.74
C ARG A 342 5.40 -17.14 0.83
N LYS A 343 5.09 -17.57 2.06
CA LYS A 343 4.21 -18.71 2.35
C LYS A 343 3.11 -18.28 3.31
N VAL A 344 1.86 -18.40 2.89
CA VAL A 344 0.72 -18.23 3.77
C VAL A 344 0.67 -19.42 4.74
N ILE A 345 0.76 -19.14 6.03
CA ILE A 345 0.68 -20.15 7.10
C ILE A 345 -0.74 -20.22 7.66
N VAL A 346 -1.29 -19.06 8.01
CA VAL A 346 -2.70 -18.93 8.41
C VAL A 346 -3.37 -18.09 7.33
N PRO A 347 -4.33 -18.67 6.58
CA PRO A 347 -5.12 -17.88 5.63
C PRO A 347 -5.93 -16.82 6.38
N ARG A 348 -6.32 -15.76 5.68
CA ARG A 348 -7.17 -14.73 6.24
C ARG A 348 -8.48 -15.35 6.74
N ILE A 349 -8.76 -15.19 8.02
CA ILE A 349 -9.97 -15.66 8.69
C ILE A 349 -10.59 -14.53 9.50
N PRO A 350 -11.92 -14.40 9.53
CA PRO A 350 -12.60 -13.51 10.46
C PRO A 350 -12.55 -14.12 11.87
N LEU A 351 -12.12 -13.31 12.86
CA LEU A 351 -12.16 -13.67 14.27
C LEU A 351 -13.41 -13.05 14.92
N GLN A 352 -14.30 -13.87 15.46
CA GLN A 352 -15.49 -13.45 16.21
C GLN A 352 -16.34 -12.37 15.49
N ASN A 353 -16.46 -12.45 14.19
CA ASN A 353 -17.17 -11.47 13.35
C ASN A 353 -16.65 -10.01 13.44
N LEU A 354 -15.52 -9.79 14.10
CA LEU A 354 -15.00 -8.46 14.40
C LEU A 354 -13.68 -8.14 13.67
N TYR A 355 -12.84 -9.15 13.45
CA TYR A 355 -11.45 -8.93 13.06
C TYR A 355 -11.00 -9.92 12.01
N GLU A 356 -10.11 -9.44 11.15
CA GLU A 356 -9.36 -10.30 10.26
C GLU A 356 -8.04 -10.69 10.92
N PHE A 357 -7.65 -11.94 10.72
CA PHE A 357 -6.35 -12.43 11.14
C PHE A 357 -5.76 -13.32 10.06
N GLY A 358 -4.49 -13.18 9.83
CA GLY A 358 -3.75 -14.03 8.91
C GLY A 358 -2.26 -13.95 9.18
N VAL A 359 -1.50 -15.00 8.83
CA VAL A 359 -0.05 -15.04 9.01
C VAL A 359 0.62 -15.52 7.74
N THR A 360 1.63 -14.76 7.30
CA THR A 360 2.47 -15.10 6.16
C THR A 360 3.94 -15.00 6.60
N VAL A 361 4.74 -15.98 6.23
CA VAL A 361 6.20 -15.95 6.41
C VAL A 361 6.87 -15.77 5.07
N GLY A 362 8.04 -15.16 5.05
CA GLY A 362 8.78 -14.95 3.80
C GLY A 362 10.27 -14.83 4.00
N THR A 363 10.98 -14.92 2.89
CA THR A 363 12.38 -14.56 2.76
C THR A 363 12.51 -13.51 1.68
N PHE A 364 13.49 -12.64 1.80
CA PHE A 364 13.70 -11.56 0.84
C PHE A 364 15.17 -11.37 0.46
N ILE A 365 15.36 -10.82 -0.71
CA ILE A 365 16.62 -10.26 -1.21
C ILE A 365 16.29 -8.89 -1.76
N ASP A 366 16.96 -7.87 -1.23
CA ASP A 366 16.85 -6.48 -1.64
C ASP A 366 18.15 -6.00 -2.25
N TRP A 367 18.04 -5.08 -3.17
CA TRP A 367 19.15 -4.46 -3.86
C TRP A 367 18.86 -2.97 -4.06
N GLY A 368 19.86 -2.11 -3.84
CA GLY A 368 19.69 -0.67 -4.02
C GLY A 368 20.96 0.06 -4.39
N VAL A 369 20.82 1.13 -5.16
CA VAL A 369 21.88 2.08 -5.48
C VAL A 369 21.34 3.49 -5.31
N ALA A 370 22.23 4.39 -4.88
CA ALA A 370 21.97 5.82 -4.78
C ALA A 370 23.08 6.60 -5.51
N SER A 371 22.72 7.67 -6.20
CA SER A 371 23.64 8.59 -6.86
C SER A 371 23.37 10.03 -6.44
N GLN A 372 24.44 10.77 -6.13
CA GLN A 372 24.36 12.19 -5.80
C GLN A 372 24.45 13.09 -7.04
N ASP A 373 25.02 12.60 -8.14
CA ASP A 373 25.29 13.41 -9.32
C ASP A 373 24.29 13.18 -10.45
N LYS A 374 24.32 11.98 -11.06
CA LYS A 374 23.56 11.68 -12.28
C LYS A 374 22.79 10.38 -12.15
N PHE A 375 21.61 10.32 -12.77
CA PHE A 375 20.80 9.10 -12.76
C PHE A 375 21.46 7.94 -13.55
N GLU A 376 22.28 8.25 -14.59
CA GLU A 376 23.00 7.23 -15.36
C GLU A 376 24.00 6.45 -14.50
N ASP A 377 24.50 7.04 -13.43
CA ASP A 377 25.45 6.42 -12.52
C ASP A 377 24.82 5.27 -11.74
N LEU A 378 23.49 5.27 -11.57
CA LEU A 378 22.75 4.16 -10.91
C LEU A 378 23.03 2.79 -11.54
N LEU A 379 23.39 2.74 -12.82
CA LEU A 379 23.72 1.51 -13.53
C LEU A 379 25.18 1.07 -13.37
N ARG A 380 26.04 1.94 -12.82
CA ARG A 380 27.50 1.72 -12.69
C ARG A 380 27.95 1.57 -11.25
N LEU A 381 27.20 2.17 -10.31
CA LEU A 381 27.55 2.13 -8.89
C LEU A 381 27.35 0.73 -8.30
N ARG A 382 28.13 0.43 -7.28
CA ARG A 382 27.98 -0.82 -6.53
C ARG A 382 26.73 -0.76 -5.66
N PRO A 383 25.91 -1.82 -5.69
CA PRO A 383 24.70 -1.84 -4.88
C PRO A 383 24.96 -2.14 -3.43
N VAL A 384 24.12 -1.60 -2.56
CA VAL A 384 23.86 -2.17 -1.23
C VAL A 384 22.91 -3.35 -1.40
N LEU A 385 23.15 -4.42 -0.66
CA LEU A 385 22.35 -5.63 -0.69
C LEU A 385 21.75 -5.87 0.70
N GLY A 386 20.55 -6.42 0.74
CA GLY A 386 19.88 -6.87 1.94
C GLY A 386 19.27 -8.24 1.74
N THR A 387 19.34 -9.10 2.74
CA THR A 387 18.64 -10.39 2.72
C THR A 387 18.14 -10.73 4.12
N GLY A 388 17.06 -11.49 4.21
CA GLY A 388 16.49 -11.80 5.51
C GLY A 388 15.20 -12.56 5.45
N ILE A 389 14.52 -12.54 6.59
CA ILE A 389 13.24 -13.20 6.83
C ILE A 389 12.18 -12.17 7.20
N SER A 390 10.93 -12.43 6.85
CA SER A 390 9.78 -11.61 7.21
C SER A 390 8.66 -12.45 7.82
N LEU A 391 7.98 -11.86 8.78
CA LEU A 391 6.76 -12.38 9.38
C LEU A 391 5.70 -11.29 9.22
N GLN A 392 4.61 -11.62 8.53
CA GLN A 392 3.56 -10.67 8.17
C GLN A 392 2.25 -11.09 8.82
N PHE A 393 1.64 -10.17 9.54
CA PHE A 393 0.35 -10.36 10.18
C PHE A 393 -0.70 -9.49 9.49
N GLN A 394 -1.78 -10.11 9.07
CA GLN A 394 -3.02 -9.40 8.78
C GLN A 394 -3.75 -9.25 10.10
N VAL A 395 -3.90 -8.03 10.57
CA VAL A 395 -4.51 -7.71 11.85
C VAL A 395 -5.57 -6.62 11.65
N PRO A 396 -6.53 -6.51 12.57
CA PRO A 396 -7.48 -5.41 12.54
C PRO A 396 -6.75 -4.07 12.50
N PHE A 397 -7.32 -3.10 11.80
CA PHE A 397 -6.89 -1.69 11.79
C PHE A 397 -5.63 -1.39 10.96
N VAL A 398 -4.76 -2.38 10.73
CA VAL A 398 -3.54 -2.22 9.92
C VAL A 398 -3.61 -3.19 8.75
N PRO A 399 -3.41 -2.75 7.52
CA PRO A 399 -3.49 -3.64 6.35
C PRO A 399 -2.58 -4.86 6.48
N VAL A 400 -1.34 -4.66 6.90
CA VAL A 400 -0.37 -5.71 7.21
C VAL A 400 0.66 -5.16 8.19
N LEU A 401 0.88 -5.86 9.29
CA LEU A 401 2.00 -5.63 10.21
C LEU A 401 3.14 -6.57 9.80
N ARG A 402 4.31 -6.02 9.53
CA ARG A 402 5.50 -6.76 9.10
C ARG A 402 6.60 -6.66 10.15
N LEU A 403 7.09 -7.80 10.57
CA LEU A 403 8.31 -7.95 11.39
C LEU A 403 9.38 -8.55 10.49
N GLU A 404 10.49 -7.86 10.30
CA GLU A 404 11.53 -8.26 9.37
C GLU A 404 12.89 -8.22 10.06
N TYR A 405 13.70 -9.23 9.82
CA TYR A 405 15.08 -9.27 10.29
C TYR A 405 15.99 -9.55 9.11
N GLY A 406 16.99 -8.73 8.92
CA GLY A 406 17.87 -8.83 7.76
C GLY A 406 19.31 -8.48 8.04
N TRP A 407 20.16 -8.86 7.10
CA TRP A 407 21.59 -8.59 7.03
C TRP A 407 21.89 -7.74 5.81
N GLY A 408 22.63 -6.66 6.03
CA GLY A 408 23.07 -5.72 5.01
C GLY A 408 24.50 -5.99 4.55
N PHE A 409 24.72 -5.96 3.23
CA PHE A 409 26.03 -6.24 2.62
C PHE A 409 26.40 -5.14 1.63
N TYR A 410 27.70 -4.78 1.63
CA TYR A 410 28.28 -3.92 0.62
C TYR A 410 29.68 -4.42 0.27
N ASP A 411 30.00 -4.45 -1.01
CA ASP A 411 31.28 -4.95 -1.55
C ASP A 411 31.68 -6.35 -1.01
N GLY A 412 30.66 -7.23 -0.90
CA GLY A 412 30.86 -8.61 -0.42
C GLY A 412 31.05 -8.77 1.10
N LYS A 413 31.00 -7.67 1.87
CA LYS A 413 31.13 -7.69 3.32
C LYS A 413 29.79 -7.41 3.98
N GLN A 414 29.51 -8.11 5.09
CA GLN A 414 28.40 -7.75 5.96
C GLN A 414 28.75 -6.45 6.69
N MET A 415 27.93 -5.43 6.49
CA MET A 415 28.14 -4.09 7.06
C MET A 415 27.12 -3.77 8.16
N ASP A 416 25.91 -4.36 8.08
CA ASP A 416 24.83 -4.03 8.99
C ASP A 416 23.91 -5.25 9.22
N ARG A 417 23.05 -5.15 10.23
CA ARG A 417 21.94 -6.06 10.48
C ARG A 417 20.84 -5.30 11.21
N ALA A 418 19.61 -5.39 10.73
CA ALA A 418 18.53 -4.59 11.26
C ALA A 418 17.25 -5.40 11.46
N PHE A 419 16.53 -5.04 12.51
CA PHE A 419 15.15 -5.43 12.72
C PHE A 419 14.24 -4.28 12.26
N HIS A 420 13.22 -4.60 11.48
CA HIS A 420 12.28 -3.62 10.97
C HIS A 420 10.86 -3.96 11.40
N LEU A 421 10.12 -2.93 11.78
CA LEU A 421 8.69 -2.96 12.00
C LEU A 421 8.02 -2.07 10.96
N ALA A 422 7.15 -2.62 10.13
CA ALA A 422 6.44 -1.87 9.11
C ALA A 422 4.95 -2.16 9.11
N MET A 423 4.16 -1.15 8.81
CA MET A 423 2.70 -1.23 8.73
C MET A 423 2.18 -1.06 7.29
N VAL A 424 3.05 -1.14 6.31
CA VAL A 424 2.74 -0.94 4.89
C VAL A 424 3.16 -2.14 4.08
N HIS A 425 2.30 -2.53 3.14
CA HIS A 425 2.57 -3.62 2.21
C HIS A 425 3.01 -3.06 0.85
N GLN A 426 4.29 -2.70 0.72
CA GLN A 426 4.90 -2.42 -0.58
C GLN A 426 6.25 -3.13 -0.66
N ILE A 427 6.42 -3.89 -1.73
CA ILE A 427 7.73 -4.37 -2.16
C ILE A 427 8.39 -3.28 -2.95
#